data_26aabe2ea80d7bb78b6b8c193533ab45
#
_entry.id   26aabe2ea80d7bb78b6b8c193533ab45
#
_cell.length_a   1.000
_cell.length_b   1.000
_cell.length_c   1.000
_cell.angle_alpha   90.00
_cell.angle_beta   90.00
_cell.angle_gamma   90.00
#
_symmetry.space_group_name_H-M   'P 1'
#
loop_
_entity.id
_entity.type
_entity.pdbx_description
1 polymer ?
#
loop_
_entity_poly.entity_id
_entity_poly.type
_entity_poly.pdbx_seq_one_letter_code
_entity_poly.pdbx_strand_id
1 'polypeptide(L)'
;MMALGQAVNMSLMDISKIFSLLQPKEEDEDGEQGQALNTAVSADDTTLLSELLSQEKYRSCINAPSGWGVPVTALRTAAALGHLKCLELLLEHGAEIDILDVKAQTPLFTAVSGKHLDCVVALLKAGADPNGSHYNNCSPVLTAAREGDVETLRELLRFGGEVDVRPKVPPWASNATACRGPLYISAVYGHLGCFKLLLLHGANPNYNCTDEKMLARIKQPKTVVEVCLRYGCGVEYIQLLIDFGADVYLPTLIIDKTTKQNEALVLLLKERVCPKTLMSQARLAIRRHIPFADKDPAIDSLDIPLILRNYLKHRYSELE
;
A
#
# COMPACT_ATOMS: atom_id res chain seq x y z
N MET A 1 -1.36 20.88 -33.06
CA MET A 1 -0.33 19.93 -33.49
C MET A 1 0.93 19.96 -32.62
N MET A 2 0.88 20.45 -31.37
CA MET A 2 2.05 20.54 -30.46
C MET A 2 1.93 19.76 -29.14
N ALA A 3 0.88 18.99 -28.94
CA ALA A 3 0.68 18.24 -27.69
C ALA A 3 1.05 16.74 -27.75
N LEU A 4 1.39 16.23 -28.93
CA LEU A 4 1.77 14.80 -29.12
C LEU A 4 3.29 14.55 -28.97
N GLY A 5 4.11 15.60 -29.00
CA GLY A 5 5.57 15.47 -28.94
C GLY A 5 6.14 15.26 -27.53
N GLN A 6 5.45 15.72 -26.48
CA GLN A 6 5.96 15.60 -25.10
C GLN A 6 5.66 14.26 -24.41
N ALA A 7 4.57 13.57 -24.80
CA ALA A 7 4.22 12.28 -24.23
C ALA A 7 5.10 11.12 -24.73
N VAL A 8 5.67 11.24 -25.94
CA VAL A 8 6.55 10.22 -26.54
C VAL A 8 7.97 10.30 -25.99
N ASN A 9 8.42 11.51 -25.58
CA ASN A 9 9.77 11.69 -25.05
C ASN A 9 9.97 11.15 -23.61
N MET A 10 8.95 11.14 -22.77
CA MET A 10 9.06 10.56 -21.43
C MET A 10 9.19 9.03 -21.45
N SER A 11 8.52 8.34 -22.37
CA SER A 11 8.60 6.88 -22.52
C SER A 11 9.95 6.40 -23.03
N LEU A 12 10.62 7.17 -23.90
CA LEU A 12 11.93 6.82 -24.45
C LEU A 12 13.09 7.04 -23.46
N MET A 13 12.98 8.05 -22.59
CA MET A 13 13.95 8.26 -21.51
C MET A 13 13.91 7.13 -20.47
N ASP A 14 12.71 6.62 -20.15
CA ASP A 14 12.55 5.51 -19.20
C ASP A 14 13.11 4.20 -19.78
N ILE A 15 12.91 3.94 -21.06
CA ILE A 15 13.44 2.75 -21.74
C ILE A 15 14.97 2.81 -21.85
N SER A 16 15.55 3.98 -22.13
CA SER A 16 17.01 4.12 -22.20
C SER A 16 17.69 3.94 -20.84
N LYS A 17 17.04 4.36 -19.75
CA LYS A 17 17.49 4.13 -18.38
C LYS A 17 17.41 2.63 -18.00
N ILE A 18 16.35 1.95 -18.41
CA ILE A 18 16.21 0.49 -18.24
C ILE A 18 17.26 -0.24 -19.08
N PHE A 19 17.49 0.19 -20.32
CA PHE A 19 18.52 -0.40 -21.18
C PHE A 19 19.94 -0.20 -20.64
N SER A 20 20.25 0.96 -20.07
CA SER A 20 21.56 1.21 -19.45
C SER A 20 21.81 0.35 -18.20
N LEU A 21 20.72 -0.04 -17.49
CA LEU A 21 20.80 -0.96 -16.35
C LEU A 21 20.96 -2.45 -16.79
N LEU A 22 20.60 -2.76 -18.04
CA LEU A 22 20.67 -4.12 -18.60
C LEU A 22 21.94 -4.38 -19.43
N GLN A 23 22.72 -3.37 -19.76
CA GLN A 23 23.99 -3.57 -20.44
C GLN A 23 24.98 -4.20 -19.46
N PRO A 24 25.63 -5.33 -19.81
CA PRO A 24 26.79 -5.81 -19.06
C PRO A 24 27.84 -4.72 -19.13
N LYS A 25 28.09 -4.05 -18.02
CA LYS A 25 29.28 -3.22 -17.88
C LYS A 25 30.48 -4.16 -18.05
N GLU A 26 31.45 -3.75 -18.83
CA GLU A 26 32.77 -4.38 -18.86
C GLU A 26 33.23 -4.57 -17.41
N GLU A 27 34.03 -5.59 -17.12
CA GLU A 27 34.51 -5.98 -15.78
C GLU A 27 35.15 -4.78 -15.04
N ASP A 28 34.27 -3.88 -14.55
CA ASP A 28 34.67 -2.71 -13.80
C ASP A 28 34.94 -3.20 -12.35
N GLU A 29 35.99 -2.71 -11.74
CA GLU A 29 36.35 -2.94 -10.31
C GLU A 29 35.14 -2.72 -9.39
N ASP A 30 34.23 -1.81 -9.73
CA ASP A 30 32.97 -1.53 -9.04
C ASP A 30 32.01 -2.75 -8.98
N GLY A 31 32.03 -3.60 -10.01
CA GLY A 31 31.19 -4.81 -10.06
C GLY A 31 31.65 -5.88 -9.07
N GLU A 32 32.95 -6.09 -8.90
CA GLU A 32 33.50 -7.04 -7.94
C GLU A 32 33.24 -6.61 -6.49
N GLN A 33 33.38 -5.30 -6.22
CA GLN A 33 33.13 -4.74 -4.89
C GLN A 33 31.67 -4.81 -4.53
N GLY A 34 30.76 -4.47 -5.43
CA GLY A 34 29.32 -4.65 -5.25
C GLY A 34 28.94 -6.12 -5.03
N GLN A 35 29.60 -7.04 -5.74
CA GLN A 35 29.40 -8.48 -5.55
C GLN A 35 29.87 -8.95 -4.17
N ALA A 36 30.99 -8.45 -3.67
CA ALA A 36 31.47 -8.77 -2.32
C ALA A 36 30.49 -8.30 -1.24
N LEU A 37 29.93 -7.08 -1.37
CA LEU A 37 28.90 -6.59 -0.46
C LEU A 37 27.63 -7.45 -0.53
N ASN A 38 27.15 -7.79 -1.71
CA ASN A 38 25.99 -8.66 -1.87
C ASN A 38 26.21 -10.07 -1.30
N THR A 39 27.42 -10.60 -1.43
CA THR A 39 27.76 -11.92 -0.88
C THR A 39 27.74 -11.89 0.65
N ALA A 40 28.35 -10.88 1.27
CA ALA A 40 28.33 -10.70 2.73
C ALA A 40 26.88 -10.55 3.25
N VAL A 41 26.05 -9.76 2.56
CA VAL A 41 24.63 -9.59 2.90
C VAL A 41 23.84 -10.88 2.74
N SER A 42 24.08 -11.64 1.64
CA SER A 42 23.38 -12.90 1.39
C SER A 42 23.70 -13.97 2.44
N ALA A 43 24.90 -13.92 3.01
CA ALA A 43 25.34 -14.80 4.09
C ALA A 43 24.93 -14.32 5.49
N ASP A 44 24.27 -13.14 5.61
CA ASP A 44 23.99 -12.43 6.86
C ASP A 44 25.23 -12.20 7.72
N ASP A 45 26.39 -12.06 7.06
CA ASP A 45 27.67 -11.82 7.75
C ASP A 45 27.88 -10.33 8.00
N THR A 46 27.36 -9.87 9.14
CA THR A 46 27.45 -8.48 9.58
C THR A 46 28.88 -8.05 9.89
N THR A 47 29.74 -9.00 10.29
CA THR A 47 31.15 -8.72 10.62
C THR A 47 31.91 -8.42 9.35
N LEU A 48 31.82 -9.31 8.36
CA LEU A 48 32.44 -9.10 7.06
C LEU A 48 31.90 -7.84 6.38
N LEU A 49 30.57 -7.62 6.42
CA LEU A 49 29.95 -6.42 5.87
C LEU A 49 30.51 -5.14 6.49
N SER A 50 30.66 -5.10 7.83
CA SER A 50 31.24 -3.97 8.55
C SER A 50 32.71 -3.73 8.17
N GLU A 51 33.50 -4.80 8.05
CA GLU A 51 34.90 -4.72 7.60
C GLU A 51 35.03 -4.17 6.18
N LEU A 52 34.17 -4.63 5.25
CA LEU A 52 34.12 -4.14 3.88
C LEU A 52 33.74 -2.66 3.87
N LEU A 53 32.66 -2.26 4.55
CA LEU A 53 32.18 -0.88 4.59
C LEU A 53 33.13 0.08 5.34
N SER A 54 34.10 -0.39 6.11
CA SER A 54 35.15 0.43 6.68
C SER A 54 36.09 0.99 5.62
N GLN A 55 36.20 0.34 4.46
CA GLN A 55 37.09 0.72 3.36
C GLN A 55 36.36 1.59 2.35
N GLU A 56 36.95 2.73 1.96
CA GLU A 56 36.33 3.70 1.03
C GLU A 56 35.92 3.09 -0.31
N LYS A 57 36.74 2.18 -0.85
CA LYS A 57 36.46 1.51 -2.12
C LYS A 57 35.14 0.75 -2.15
N TYR A 58 34.68 0.17 -1.03
CA TYR A 58 33.39 -0.52 -0.95
C TYR A 58 32.25 0.45 -0.66
N ARG A 59 32.51 1.52 0.12
CA ARG A 59 31.50 2.56 0.35
C ARG A 59 31.12 3.29 -0.91
N SER A 60 32.07 3.59 -1.80
CA SER A 60 31.78 4.22 -3.09
C SER A 60 30.87 3.37 -3.98
N CYS A 61 30.89 2.04 -3.80
CA CYS A 61 30.12 1.07 -4.57
C CYS A 61 28.89 0.51 -3.83
N ILE A 62 28.48 1.12 -2.68
CA ILE A 62 27.36 0.63 -1.85
C ILE A 62 26.03 0.53 -2.61
N ASN A 63 25.84 1.38 -3.60
CA ASN A 63 24.66 1.41 -4.47
C ASN A 63 24.88 0.71 -5.82
N ALA A 64 26.04 0.09 -6.03
CA ALA A 64 26.32 -0.63 -7.27
C ALA A 64 25.48 -1.90 -7.36
N PRO A 65 24.66 -2.06 -8.41
CA PRO A 65 23.95 -3.31 -8.62
C PRO A 65 24.91 -4.40 -9.05
N SER A 66 24.83 -5.56 -8.42
CA SER A 66 25.70 -6.70 -8.71
C SER A 66 24.90 -8.01 -8.70
N GLY A 67 25.48 -9.06 -9.24
CA GLY A 67 24.87 -10.38 -9.31
C GLY A 67 24.63 -10.89 -10.72
N TRP A 68 24.54 -12.19 -10.87
CA TRP A 68 24.32 -12.87 -12.15
C TRP A 68 22.82 -12.78 -12.55
N GLY A 69 22.55 -12.37 -13.78
CA GLY A 69 21.20 -12.26 -14.34
C GLY A 69 20.56 -10.90 -14.12
N VAL A 70 19.75 -10.73 -13.08
CA VAL A 70 19.16 -9.44 -12.72
C VAL A 70 19.99 -8.82 -11.61
N PRO A 71 20.79 -7.78 -11.90
CA PRO A 71 21.64 -7.16 -10.89
C PRO A 71 20.78 -6.47 -9.82
N VAL A 72 21.17 -6.65 -8.55
CA VAL A 72 20.50 -6.09 -7.37
C VAL A 72 21.50 -5.39 -6.46
N THR A 73 21.05 -4.39 -5.72
CA THR A 73 21.87 -3.72 -4.73
C THR A 73 21.91 -4.50 -3.41
N ALA A 74 22.98 -4.32 -2.65
CA ALA A 74 23.13 -4.94 -1.33
C ALA A 74 21.95 -4.62 -0.39
N LEU A 75 21.47 -3.35 -0.39
CA LEU A 75 20.30 -2.93 0.41
C LEU A 75 19.04 -3.71 0.04
N ARG A 76 18.79 -3.92 -1.26
CA ARG A 76 17.65 -4.68 -1.71
C ARG A 76 17.76 -6.16 -1.36
N THR A 77 18.95 -6.73 -1.43
CA THR A 77 19.22 -8.12 -1.00
C THR A 77 18.92 -8.27 0.49
N ALA A 78 19.41 -7.36 1.35
CA ALA A 78 19.09 -7.34 2.77
C ALA A 78 17.58 -7.26 3.03
N ALA A 79 16.88 -6.38 2.31
CA ALA A 79 15.43 -6.22 2.42
C ALA A 79 14.65 -7.47 1.95
N ALA A 80 15.14 -8.17 0.91
CA ALA A 80 14.50 -9.37 0.37
C ALA A 80 14.64 -10.58 1.29
N LEU A 81 15.77 -10.69 1.99
CA LEU A 81 16.09 -11.81 2.88
C LEU A 81 15.70 -11.54 4.35
N GLY A 82 15.34 -10.31 4.69
CA GLY A 82 14.99 -9.92 6.05
C GLY A 82 16.18 -9.77 6.99
N HIS A 83 17.38 -9.53 6.45
CA HIS A 83 18.62 -9.37 7.19
C HIS A 83 18.73 -7.97 7.79
N LEU A 84 18.00 -7.73 8.91
CA LEU A 84 17.84 -6.41 9.52
C LEU A 84 19.16 -5.74 9.84
N LYS A 85 20.12 -6.45 10.47
CA LYS A 85 21.41 -5.88 10.88
C LYS A 85 22.24 -5.45 9.67
N CYS A 86 22.25 -6.25 8.60
CA CYS A 86 22.91 -5.88 7.35
C CYS A 86 22.25 -4.65 6.72
N LEU A 87 20.92 -4.58 6.73
CA LEU A 87 20.15 -3.45 6.23
C LEU A 87 20.48 -2.16 6.99
N GLU A 88 20.49 -2.20 8.32
CA GLU A 88 20.83 -1.06 9.16
C GLU A 88 22.27 -0.57 8.88
N LEU A 89 23.26 -1.49 8.82
CA LEU A 89 24.63 -1.14 8.48
C LEU A 89 24.76 -0.46 7.11
N LEU A 90 24.05 -0.95 6.10
CA LEU A 90 24.06 -0.34 4.76
C LEU A 90 23.48 1.07 4.79
N LEU A 91 22.37 1.29 5.50
CA LEU A 91 21.74 2.60 5.65
C LEU A 91 22.65 3.57 6.42
N GLU A 92 23.32 3.14 7.49
CA GLU A 92 24.27 3.96 8.26
C GLU A 92 25.45 4.41 7.41
N HIS A 93 25.86 3.60 6.42
CA HIS A 93 26.96 3.94 5.51
C HIS A 93 26.52 4.64 4.23
N GLY A 94 25.24 5.08 4.15
CA GLY A 94 24.76 5.95 3.08
C GLY A 94 24.20 5.21 1.86
N ALA A 95 23.71 3.98 2.01
CA ALA A 95 22.97 3.32 0.95
C ALA A 95 21.73 4.13 0.56
N GLU A 96 21.48 4.27 -0.75
CA GLU A 96 20.32 4.99 -1.28
C GLU A 96 19.02 4.21 -0.99
N ILE A 97 18.17 4.79 -0.14
CA ILE A 97 17.04 4.12 0.49
C ILE A 97 15.95 3.71 -0.50
N ASP A 98 15.68 4.54 -1.52
CA ASP A 98 14.62 4.32 -2.52
C ASP A 98 15.20 3.95 -3.90
N ILE A 99 16.39 3.34 -3.91
CA ILE A 99 17.02 2.88 -5.16
C ILE A 99 16.12 1.90 -5.90
N LEU A 100 15.94 2.14 -7.20
CA LEU A 100 15.04 1.34 -8.02
C LEU A 100 15.78 0.18 -8.69
N ASP A 101 15.16 -0.98 -8.70
CA ASP A 101 15.59 -2.10 -9.52
C ASP A 101 15.12 -1.98 -10.99
N VAL A 102 15.44 -2.98 -11.80
CA VAL A 102 15.03 -3.08 -13.21
C VAL A 102 13.51 -3.12 -13.42
N LYS A 103 12.73 -3.45 -12.37
CA LYS A 103 11.27 -3.42 -12.36
C LYS A 103 10.72 -2.13 -11.74
N ALA A 104 11.60 -1.18 -11.48
CA ALA A 104 11.30 0.04 -10.74
C ALA A 104 10.69 -0.22 -9.35
N GLN A 105 11.16 -1.26 -8.64
CA GLN A 105 10.75 -1.60 -7.28
C GLN A 105 11.75 -1.05 -6.27
N THR A 106 11.25 -0.54 -5.14
CA THR A 106 12.08 -0.04 -4.03
C THR A 106 12.47 -1.17 -3.06
N PRO A 107 13.50 -1.00 -2.24
CA PRO A 107 13.82 -1.91 -1.14
C PRO A 107 12.64 -2.12 -0.18
N LEU A 108 11.90 -1.04 0.14
CA LEU A 108 10.69 -1.11 0.98
C LEU A 108 9.64 -2.06 0.38
N PHE A 109 9.33 -1.94 -0.92
CA PHE A 109 8.40 -2.85 -1.58
C PHE A 109 8.87 -4.30 -1.48
N THR A 110 10.17 -4.53 -1.61
CA THR A 110 10.77 -5.86 -1.52
C THR A 110 10.63 -6.44 -0.11
N ALA A 111 10.90 -5.65 0.95
CA ALA A 111 10.72 -6.05 2.35
C ALA A 111 9.26 -6.39 2.67
N VAL A 112 8.30 -5.57 2.18
CA VAL A 112 6.84 -5.83 2.33
C VAL A 112 6.44 -7.13 1.64
N SER A 113 6.92 -7.37 0.42
CA SER A 113 6.64 -8.60 -0.33
C SER A 113 7.22 -9.85 0.35
N GLY A 114 8.36 -9.71 1.05
CA GLY A 114 9.00 -10.76 1.85
C GLY A 114 8.38 -10.94 3.24
N LYS A 115 7.48 -10.06 3.67
CA LYS A 115 6.88 -10.01 5.03
C LYS A 115 7.91 -9.80 6.14
N HIS A 116 8.95 -9.03 5.86
CA HIS A 116 10.01 -8.70 6.81
C HIS A 116 9.70 -7.40 7.55
N LEU A 117 8.81 -7.46 8.55
CA LEU A 117 8.30 -6.29 9.28
C LEU A 117 9.42 -5.43 9.87
N ASP A 118 10.45 -6.04 10.46
CA ASP A 118 11.55 -5.30 11.09
C ASP A 118 12.31 -4.47 10.05
N CYS A 119 12.59 -5.04 8.87
CA CYS A 119 13.20 -4.32 7.75
C CYS A 119 12.29 -3.20 7.22
N VAL A 120 10.97 -3.44 7.13
CA VAL A 120 9.99 -2.42 6.75
C VAL A 120 10.06 -1.24 7.72
N VAL A 121 10.04 -1.50 9.03
CA VAL A 121 10.10 -0.45 10.06
C VAL A 121 11.43 0.31 10.01
N ALA A 122 12.55 -0.39 9.80
CA ALA A 122 13.87 0.24 9.68
C ALA A 122 13.94 1.17 8.46
N LEU A 123 13.47 0.70 7.29
CA LEU A 123 13.42 1.51 6.07
C LEU A 123 12.52 2.74 6.22
N LEU A 124 11.32 2.58 6.79
CA LEU A 124 10.40 3.69 7.03
C LEU A 124 10.97 4.74 8.00
N LYS A 125 11.64 4.30 9.08
CA LYS A 125 12.33 5.20 10.03
C LYS A 125 13.49 5.94 9.38
N ALA A 126 14.18 5.31 8.45
CA ALA A 126 15.26 5.92 7.69
C ALA A 126 14.76 6.88 6.59
N GLY A 127 13.44 6.96 6.33
CA GLY A 127 12.82 7.91 5.42
C GLY A 127 12.42 7.35 4.06
N ALA A 128 12.30 6.03 3.91
CA ALA A 128 11.76 5.42 2.69
C ALA A 128 10.34 5.90 2.37
N ASP A 129 10.02 6.13 1.09
CA ASP A 129 8.67 6.51 0.67
C ASP A 129 7.70 5.33 0.88
N PRO A 130 6.71 5.45 1.81
CA PRO A 130 5.75 4.38 2.08
C PRO A 130 4.86 4.05 0.88
N ASN A 131 4.80 4.91 -0.14
CA ASN A 131 4.03 4.71 -1.36
C ASN A 131 4.81 3.92 -2.43
N GLY A 132 6.12 3.76 -2.22
CA GLY A 132 7.00 3.06 -3.14
C GLY A 132 7.25 3.85 -4.43
N SER A 133 7.55 3.14 -5.51
CA SER A 133 7.94 3.78 -6.76
C SER A 133 6.79 4.47 -7.48
N HIS A 134 7.04 5.68 -7.99
CA HIS A 134 6.12 6.40 -8.88
C HIS A 134 6.08 5.84 -10.31
N TYR A 135 7.00 4.96 -10.68
CA TYR A 135 7.18 4.46 -12.05
C TYR A 135 6.43 3.16 -12.33
N ASN A 136 5.93 2.48 -11.30
CA ASN A 136 5.20 1.23 -11.43
C ASN A 136 3.96 1.20 -10.52
N ASN A 137 3.21 0.08 -10.56
CA ASN A 137 2.05 -0.14 -9.69
C ASN A 137 2.40 -0.99 -8.46
N CYS A 138 3.67 -1.05 -8.06
CA CYS A 138 4.15 -1.80 -6.93
C CYS A 138 4.01 -0.98 -5.63
N SER A 139 2.77 -0.76 -5.19
CA SER A 139 2.50 -0.07 -3.94
C SER A 139 2.70 -1.01 -2.74
N PRO A 140 3.53 -0.64 -1.76
CA PRO A 140 3.67 -1.38 -0.51
C PRO A 140 2.34 -1.55 0.23
N VAL A 141 1.52 -0.48 0.32
CA VAL A 141 0.20 -0.50 0.96
C VAL A 141 -0.74 -1.50 0.29
N LEU A 142 -0.78 -1.50 -1.06
CA LEU A 142 -1.61 -2.45 -1.81
C LEU A 142 -1.15 -3.89 -1.59
N THR A 143 0.16 -4.12 -1.53
CA THR A 143 0.74 -5.44 -1.32
C THR A 143 0.43 -5.95 0.09
N ALA A 144 0.65 -5.16 1.13
CA ALA A 144 0.30 -5.53 2.51
C ALA A 144 -1.21 -5.84 2.66
N ALA A 145 -2.08 -5.06 2.02
CA ALA A 145 -3.53 -5.31 2.02
C ALA A 145 -3.91 -6.61 1.30
N ARG A 146 -3.21 -6.97 0.21
CA ARG A 146 -3.41 -8.21 -0.55
C ARG A 146 -2.95 -9.44 0.23
N GLU A 147 -1.82 -9.33 0.92
CA GLU A 147 -1.23 -10.44 1.70
C GLU A 147 -1.87 -10.59 3.09
N GLY A 148 -2.76 -9.68 3.48
CA GLY A 148 -3.42 -9.70 4.78
C GLY A 148 -2.51 -9.33 5.96
N ASP A 149 -1.37 -8.69 5.67
CA ASP A 149 -0.39 -8.30 6.69
C ASP A 149 -0.81 -6.99 7.37
N VAL A 150 -1.54 -7.14 8.48
CA VAL A 150 -2.13 -6.01 9.23
C VAL A 150 -1.04 -5.16 9.88
N GLU A 151 0.03 -5.77 10.41
CA GLU A 151 1.09 -5.05 11.12
C GLU A 151 1.93 -4.23 10.15
N THR A 152 2.36 -4.82 9.04
CA THR A 152 3.06 -4.09 7.98
C THR A 152 2.17 -2.96 7.41
N LEU A 153 0.89 -3.24 7.18
CA LEU A 153 -0.05 -2.23 6.71
C LEU A 153 -0.19 -1.06 7.71
N ARG A 154 -0.23 -1.36 9.00
CA ARG A 154 -0.31 -0.34 10.07
C ARG A 154 0.90 0.59 10.05
N GLU A 155 2.10 0.04 9.97
CA GLU A 155 3.31 0.85 9.91
C GLU A 155 3.38 1.69 8.64
N LEU A 156 3.06 1.13 7.47
CA LEU A 156 3.01 1.90 6.23
C LEU A 156 2.05 3.09 6.33
N LEU A 157 0.84 2.89 6.87
CA LEU A 157 -0.14 3.95 7.04
C LEU A 157 0.28 4.98 8.10
N ARG A 158 0.96 4.55 9.16
CA ARG A 158 1.53 5.42 10.20
C ARG A 158 2.58 6.37 9.63
N PHE A 159 3.39 5.90 8.68
CA PHE A 159 4.41 6.70 8.01
C PHE A 159 3.89 7.45 6.76
N GLY A 160 2.57 7.56 6.58
CA GLY A 160 1.95 8.38 5.54
C GLY A 160 1.66 7.66 4.23
N GLY A 161 1.61 6.33 4.25
CA GLY A 161 1.20 5.56 3.07
C GLY A 161 -0.21 5.92 2.61
N GLU A 162 -0.40 6.05 1.30
CA GLU A 162 -1.68 6.36 0.68
C GLU A 162 -2.70 5.24 0.90
N VAL A 163 -3.83 5.59 1.54
CA VAL A 163 -4.91 4.63 1.84
C VAL A 163 -5.68 4.23 0.58
N ASP A 164 -5.90 5.21 -0.31
CA ASP A 164 -6.67 5.07 -1.56
C ASP A 164 -5.72 5.07 -2.78
N VAL A 165 -4.69 4.21 -2.74
CA VAL A 165 -3.73 4.07 -3.85
C VAL A 165 -4.47 3.79 -5.16
N ARG A 166 -4.19 4.62 -6.17
CA ARG A 166 -4.77 4.48 -7.50
C ARG A 166 -3.77 3.78 -8.42
N PRO A 167 -4.14 2.64 -9.02
CA PRO A 167 -3.29 2.05 -10.05
C PRO A 167 -3.10 3.06 -11.19
N LYS A 168 -1.86 3.24 -11.61
CA LYS A 168 -1.53 4.06 -12.79
C LYS A 168 -1.97 3.29 -14.03
N VAL A 169 -3.17 3.60 -14.52
CA VAL A 169 -3.71 2.97 -15.74
C VAL A 169 -3.36 3.86 -16.92
N PRO A 170 -2.67 3.33 -17.94
CA PRO A 170 -2.41 4.10 -19.16
C PRO A 170 -3.72 4.64 -19.77
N PRO A 171 -3.73 5.84 -20.35
CA PRO A 171 -4.96 6.45 -20.88
C PRO A 171 -5.68 5.61 -21.95
N TRP A 172 -4.95 4.69 -22.61
CA TRP A 172 -5.46 3.80 -23.66
C TRP A 172 -6.02 2.47 -23.14
N ALA A 173 -5.74 2.10 -21.88
CA ALA A 173 -6.24 0.86 -21.29
C ALA A 173 -7.68 1.03 -20.84
N SER A 174 -8.61 0.87 -21.79
CA SER A 174 -10.08 1.04 -21.57
C SER A 174 -10.72 -0.05 -20.69
N ASN A 175 -9.99 -1.09 -20.33
CA ASN A 175 -10.47 -2.22 -19.52
C ASN A 175 -10.09 -2.13 -18.04
N ALA A 176 -9.74 -0.95 -17.55
CA ALA A 176 -9.58 -0.73 -16.13
C ALA A 176 -10.93 -0.91 -15.42
N THR A 177 -11.25 -2.12 -15.07
CA THR A 177 -12.24 -2.47 -14.05
C THR A 177 -11.67 -2.00 -12.71
N ALA A 178 -11.93 -0.79 -12.39
CA ALA A 178 -11.01 0.05 -11.68
C ALA A 178 -11.30 0.20 -10.20
N CYS A 179 -11.80 -0.78 -9.53
CA CYS A 179 -11.79 -0.82 -8.08
C CYS A 179 -10.68 -1.76 -7.59
N ARG A 180 -9.41 -1.40 -7.78
CA ARG A 180 -8.29 -2.22 -7.30
C ARG A 180 -7.49 -1.54 -6.19
N GLY A 181 -8.10 -0.60 -5.47
CA GLY A 181 -7.49 0.00 -4.30
C GLY A 181 -7.34 -0.98 -3.14
N PRO A 182 -6.56 -0.63 -2.11
CA PRO A 182 -6.30 -1.49 -0.96
C PRO A 182 -7.56 -2.00 -0.27
N LEU A 183 -8.59 -1.15 -0.13
CA LEU A 183 -9.87 -1.53 0.47
C LEU A 183 -10.60 -2.61 -0.35
N TYR A 184 -10.62 -2.49 -1.69
CA TYR A 184 -11.18 -3.49 -2.57
C TYR A 184 -10.44 -4.82 -2.46
N ILE A 185 -9.11 -4.78 -2.54
CA ILE A 185 -8.26 -5.97 -2.52
C ILE A 185 -8.41 -6.72 -1.20
N SER A 186 -8.41 -6.03 -0.06
CA SER A 186 -8.60 -6.66 1.24
C SER A 186 -9.97 -7.36 1.38
N ALA A 187 -11.03 -6.81 0.75
CA ALA A 187 -12.33 -7.48 0.69
C ALA A 187 -12.31 -8.73 -0.19
N VAL A 188 -11.71 -8.66 -1.39
CA VAL A 188 -11.63 -9.79 -2.34
C VAL A 188 -10.87 -10.97 -1.75
N TYR A 189 -9.80 -10.71 -1.02
CA TYR A 189 -8.97 -11.75 -0.39
C TYR A 189 -9.42 -12.14 1.03
N GLY A 190 -10.48 -11.51 1.56
CA GLY A 190 -11.06 -11.88 2.85
C GLY A 190 -10.28 -11.38 4.07
N HIS A 191 -9.47 -10.34 3.93
CA HIS A 191 -8.62 -9.80 4.99
C HIS A 191 -9.33 -8.71 5.81
N LEU A 192 -10.25 -9.13 6.71
CA LEU A 192 -11.07 -8.23 7.53
C LEU A 192 -10.23 -7.26 8.38
N GLY A 193 -9.11 -7.71 8.95
CA GLY A 193 -8.20 -6.86 9.72
C GLY A 193 -7.65 -5.70 8.92
N CYS A 194 -7.13 -5.96 7.71
CA CYS A 194 -6.65 -4.93 6.80
C CYS A 194 -7.79 -4.02 6.33
N PHE A 195 -8.96 -4.59 6.03
CA PHE A 195 -10.15 -3.84 5.62
C PHE A 195 -10.59 -2.84 6.68
N LYS A 196 -10.69 -3.28 7.95
CA LYS A 196 -11.02 -2.41 9.09
C LYS A 196 -9.95 -1.33 9.29
N LEU A 197 -8.67 -1.70 9.23
CA LEU A 197 -7.56 -0.77 9.40
C LEU A 197 -7.57 0.34 8.34
N LEU A 198 -7.79 -0.01 7.08
CA LEU A 198 -7.90 0.96 5.99
C LEU A 198 -9.04 1.95 6.20
N LEU A 199 -10.23 1.47 6.59
CA LEU A 199 -11.37 2.35 6.91
C LEU A 199 -11.07 3.26 8.11
N LEU A 200 -10.39 2.76 9.15
CA LEU A 200 -9.97 3.55 10.29
C LEU A 200 -9.02 4.68 9.88
N HIS A 201 -8.13 4.41 8.93
CA HIS A 201 -7.21 5.41 8.37
C HIS A 201 -7.83 6.27 7.25
N GLY A 202 -9.12 6.12 6.99
CA GLY A 202 -9.89 7.02 6.13
C GLY A 202 -10.00 6.59 4.68
N ALA A 203 -9.84 5.31 4.38
CA ALA A 203 -10.20 4.78 3.07
C ALA A 203 -11.62 5.19 2.70
N ASN A 204 -11.81 5.67 1.48
CA ASN A 204 -13.13 6.06 1.00
C ASN A 204 -13.97 4.79 0.74
N PRO A 205 -15.05 4.55 1.53
CA PRO A 205 -15.90 3.38 1.33
C PRO A 205 -16.64 3.38 -0.01
N ASN A 206 -16.72 4.56 -0.66
CA ASN A 206 -17.33 4.78 -1.97
C ASN A 206 -16.29 4.98 -3.07
N TYR A 207 -15.04 4.56 -2.84
CA TYR A 207 -13.95 4.73 -3.78
C TYR A 207 -14.35 4.29 -5.20
N ASN A 208 -14.02 5.10 -6.20
CA ASN A 208 -14.40 4.99 -7.61
C ASN A 208 -15.89 5.21 -7.96
N CYS A 209 -16.77 5.43 -7.00
CA CYS A 209 -18.19 5.63 -7.26
C CYS A 209 -18.64 7.10 -7.23
N THR A 210 -17.83 7.97 -6.66
CA THR A 210 -18.13 9.40 -6.51
C THR A 210 -17.20 10.31 -7.31
N ASP A 211 -16.09 9.78 -7.83
CA ASP A 211 -15.17 10.55 -8.66
C ASP A 211 -15.66 10.56 -10.13
N GLU A 212 -16.18 11.71 -10.58
CA GLU A 212 -16.71 11.90 -11.94
C GLU A 212 -15.69 11.59 -13.04
N LYS A 213 -14.40 11.88 -12.82
CA LYS A 213 -13.32 11.57 -13.77
C LYS A 213 -13.10 10.07 -13.91
N MET A 214 -13.31 9.33 -12.83
CA MET A 214 -13.22 7.87 -12.81
C MET A 214 -14.48 7.25 -13.43
N LEU A 215 -15.67 7.74 -13.08
CA LEU A 215 -16.94 7.27 -13.65
C LEU A 215 -16.97 7.42 -15.18
N ALA A 216 -16.44 8.50 -15.73
CA ALA A 216 -16.37 8.72 -17.17
C ALA A 216 -15.47 7.69 -17.91
N ARG A 217 -14.54 7.04 -17.21
CA ARG A 217 -13.58 6.08 -17.79
C ARG A 217 -13.95 4.62 -17.59
N ILE A 218 -14.89 4.34 -16.68
CA ILE A 218 -15.24 2.97 -16.27
C ILE A 218 -16.61 2.64 -16.80
N LYS A 219 -16.70 1.59 -17.65
CA LYS A 219 -17.98 1.14 -18.22
C LYS A 219 -18.97 0.65 -17.16
N GLN A 220 -18.50 0.06 -16.08
CA GLN A 220 -19.31 -0.45 -14.98
C GLN A 220 -18.53 -0.29 -13.65
N PRO A 221 -18.61 0.89 -13.02
CA PRO A 221 -17.99 1.09 -11.71
C PRO A 221 -18.69 0.19 -10.68
N LYS A 222 -17.90 -0.63 -9.96
CA LYS A 222 -18.41 -1.47 -8.89
C LYS A 222 -18.07 -0.82 -7.55
N THR A 223 -19.07 -0.74 -6.68
CA THR A 223 -18.88 -0.30 -5.31
C THR A 223 -18.17 -1.37 -4.48
N VAL A 224 -17.49 -0.98 -3.40
CA VAL A 224 -16.91 -1.96 -2.46
C VAL A 224 -18.02 -2.81 -1.83
N VAL A 225 -19.22 -2.24 -1.60
CA VAL A 225 -20.42 -2.97 -1.14
C VAL A 225 -20.80 -4.08 -2.13
N GLU A 226 -20.86 -3.79 -3.44
CA GLU A 226 -21.17 -4.80 -4.47
C GLU A 226 -20.10 -5.90 -4.51
N VAL A 227 -18.83 -5.53 -4.33
CA VAL A 227 -17.71 -6.48 -4.28
C VAL A 227 -17.88 -7.43 -3.10
N CYS A 228 -18.13 -6.91 -1.91
CA CYS A 228 -18.35 -7.73 -0.72
C CYS A 228 -19.51 -8.72 -0.92
N LEU A 229 -20.62 -8.30 -1.51
CA LEU A 229 -21.75 -9.19 -1.79
C LEU A 229 -21.40 -10.24 -2.85
N ARG A 230 -20.69 -9.85 -3.91
CA ARG A 230 -20.31 -10.76 -5.00
C ARG A 230 -19.32 -11.85 -4.57
N TYR A 231 -18.34 -11.48 -3.73
CA TYR A 231 -17.36 -12.41 -3.22
C TYR A 231 -17.78 -13.15 -1.95
N GLY A 232 -19.02 -12.90 -1.47
CA GLY A 232 -19.57 -13.58 -0.31
C GLY A 232 -18.87 -13.22 1.00
N CYS A 233 -18.40 -11.98 1.11
CA CYS A 233 -17.84 -11.49 2.37
C CYS A 233 -18.88 -11.54 3.49
N GLY A 234 -18.42 -11.75 4.73
CA GLY A 234 -19.28 -11.78 5.90
C GLY A 234 -20.02 -10.47 6.17
N VAL A 235 -20.99 -10.54 7.07
CA VAL A 235 -21.81 -9.39 7.49
C VAL A 235 -20.96 -8.25 8.05
N GLU A 236 -19.83 -8.57 8.66
CA GLU A 236 -18.89 -7.63 9.30
C GLU A 236 -18.36 -6.60 8.29
N TYR A 237 -18.09 -7.00 7.05
CA TYR A 237 -17.63 -6.10 6.00
C TYR A 237 -18.71 -5.06 5.64
N ILE A 238 -19.95 -5.50 5.49
CA ILE A 238 -21.07 -4.61 5.19
C ILE A 238 -21.35 -3.68 6.36
N GLN A 239 -21.33 -4.20 7.59
CA GLN A 239 -21.49 -3.38 8.79
C GLN A 239 -20.42 -2.28 8.87
N LEU A 240 -19.14 -2.63 8.67
CA LEU A 240 -18.07 -1.64 8.62
C LEU A 240 -18.29 -0.59 7.54
N LEU A 241 -18.65 -1.00 6.32
CA LEU A 241 -18.93 -0.04 5.24
C LEU A 241 -20.04 0.93 5.60
N ILE A 242 -21.14 0.46 6.19
CA ILE A 242 -22.25 1.27 6.66
C ILE A 242 -21.79 2.24 7.76
N ASP A 243 -21.05 1.73 8.73
CA ASP A 243 -20.52 2.49 9.87
C ASP A 243 -19.54 3.59 9.43
N PHE A 244 -18.81 3.36 8.34
CA PHE A 244 -17.90 4.34 7.76
C PHE A 244 -18.53 5.19 6.65
N GLY A 245 -19.84 5.07 6.43
CA GLY A 245 -20.61 5.98 5.59
C GLY A 245 -20.66 5.59 4.12
N ALA A 246 -20.56 4.31 3.79
CA ALA A 246 -20.83 3.84 2.46
C ALA A 246 -22.23 4.24 2.01
N ASP A 247 -22.37 4.60 0.73
CA ASP A 247 -23.65 4.83 0.10
C ASP A 247 -24.25 3.47 -0.31
N VAL A 248 -25.31 3.10 0.40
CA VAL A 248 -26.03 1.85 0.15
C VAL A 248 -26.96 1.93 -1.07
N TYR A 249 -27.16 3.14 -1.62
CA TYR A 249 -28.06 3.42 -2.75
C TYR A 249 -27.35 3.64 -4.09
N LEU A 250 -26.04 3.44 -4.17
CA LEU A 250 -25.31 3.64 -5.41
C LEU A 250 -25.95 2.86 -6.57
N PRO A 251 -26.10 3.50 -7.75
CA PRO A 251 -26.88 2.97 -8.86
C PRO A 251 -26.32 1.69 -9.47
N THR A 252 -25.05 1.36 -9.20
CA THR A 252 -24.40 0.15 -9.69
C THR A 252 -24.77 -1.10 -8.92
N LEU A 253 -25.38 -0.97 -7.74
CA LEU A 253 -25.80 -2.08 -6.92
C LEU A 253 -27.18 -2.58 -7.34
N ILE A 254 -27.24 -3.45 -8.33
CA ILE A 254 -28.46 -4.15 -8.75
C ILE A 254 -28.56 -5.44 -7.93
N ILE A 255 -29.56 -5.49 -7.06
CA ILE A 255 -29.92 -6.71 -6.33
C ILE A 255 -31.03 -7.36 -7.14
N ASP A 256 -30.71 -8.45 -7.79
CA ASP A 256 -31.66 -9.25 -8.56
C ASP A 256 -32.00 -10.58 -7.86
N LYS A 257 -32.89 -11.35 -8.47
CA LYS A 257 -33.31 -12.65 -7.93
C LYS A 257 -32.20 -13.70 -7.88
N THR A 258 -31.06 -13.44 -8.57
CA THR A 258 -29.89 -14.33 -8.61
C THR A 258 -28.87 -14.02 -7.51
N THR A 259 -29.02 -12.88 -6.83
CA THR A 259 -28.18 -12.51 -5.71
C THR A 259 -28.45 -13.46 -4.55
N LYS A 260 -27.44 -14.24 -4.15
CA LYS A 260 -27.57 -15.17 -3.04
C LYS A 260 -27.98 -14.39 -1.78
N GLN A 261 -29.11 -14.80 -1.18
CA GLN A 261 -29.50 -14.26 0.12
C GLN A 261 -28.50 -14.73 1.17
N ASN A 262 -27.83 -13.77 1.79
CA ASN A 262 -26.97 -13.97 2.94
C ASN A 262 -27.23 -12.86 3.96
N GLU A 263 -26.72 -13.02 5.18
CA GLU A 263 -26.90 -12.06 6.27
C GLU A 263 -26.43 -10.64 5.89
N ALA A 264 -25.35 -10.54 5.09
CA ALA A 264 -24.83 -9.28 4.60
C ALA A 264 -25.84 -8.54 3.70
N LEU A 265 -26.55 -9.26 2.82
CA LEU A 265 -27.60 -8.69 1.98
C LEU A 265 -28.82 -8.27 2.81
N VAL A 266 -29.21 -9.08 3.80
CA VAL A 266 -30.32 -8.76 4.72
C VAL A 266 -30.01 -7.47 5.48
N LEU A 267 -28.80 -7.34 6.01
CA LEU A 267 -28.36 -6.13 6.69
C LEU A 267 -28.44 -4.91 5.75
N LEU A 268 -27.90 -5.02 4.52
CA LEU A 268 -27.92 -3.94 3.55
C LEU A 268 -29.36 -3.49 3.20
N LEU A 269 -30.28 -4.45 3.00
CA LEU A 269 -31.68 -4.15 2.72
C LEU A 269 -32.37 -3.45 3.90
N LYS A 270 -32.05 -3.87 5.13
CA LYS A 270 -32.53 -3.21 6.34
C LYS A 270 -32.06 -1.76 6.42
N GLU A 271 -30.78 -1.52 6.17
CA GLU A 271 -30.21 -0.17 6.20
C GLU A 271 -30.75 0.76 5.10
N ARG A 272 -31.23 0.20 3.97
CA ARG A 272 -31.90 0.98 2.93
C ARG A 272 -33.28 1.51 3.34
N VAL A 273 -33.95 0.80 4.23
CA VAL A 273 -35.31 1.14 4.68
C VAL A 273 -35.27 2.00 5.94
N CYS A 274 -34.26 1.81 6.78
CA CYS A 274 -34.13 2.50 8.06
C CYS A 274 -33.26 3.76 7.96
N PRO A 275 -33.73 4.94 8.41
CA PRO A 275 -32.86 6.12 8.50
C PRO A 275 -31.71 5.86 9.47
N LYS A 276 -30.52 6.38 9.14
CA LYS A 276 -29.37 6.32 10.07
C LYS A 276 -29.69 7.04 11.36
N THR A 277 -29.30 6.44 12.48
CA THR A 277 -29.48 7.08 13.80
C THR A 277 -28.68 8.39 13.86
N LEU A 278 -29.17 9.34 14.65
CA LEU A 278 -28.48 10.61 14.88
C LEU A 278 -27.03 10.40 15.39
N MET A 279 -26.86 9.40 16.24
CA MET A 279 -25.56 9.01 16.80
C MET A 279 -24.59 8.52 15.70
N SER A 280 -25.04 7.71 14.75
CA SER A 280 -24.27 7.29 13.58
C SER A 280 -23.91 8.47 12.68
N GLN A 281 -24.85 9.38 12.44
CA GLN A 281 -24.61 10.59 11.64
C GLN A 281 -23.60 11.52 12.31
N ALA A 282 -23.72 11.74 13.62
CA ALA A 282 -22.79 12.54 14.41
C ALA A 282 -21.37 11.96 14.38
N ARG A 283 -21.23 10.62 14.53
CA ARG A 283 -19.93 9.94 14.41
C ARG A 283 -19.29 10.21 13.06
N LEU A 284 -20.03 10.03 11.97
CA LEU A 284 -19.51 10.27 10.61
C LEU A 284 -19.11 11.74 10.42
N ALA A 285 -19.91 12.68 10.91
CA ALA A 285 -19.61 14.11 10.84
C ALA A 285 -18.32 14.43 11.61
N ILE A 286 -18.19 13.99 12.86
CA ILE A 286 -17.00 14.22 13.67
C ILE A 286 -15.76 13.63 13.00
N ARG A 287 -15.79 12.39 12.55
CA ARG A 287 -14.64 11.74 11.91
C ARG A 287 -14.21 12.38 10.60
N ARG A 288 -15.11 13.04 9.87
CA ARG A 288 -14.75 13.79 8.65
C ARG A 288 -13.92 15.04 8.93
N HIS A 289 -14.09 15.64 10.11
CA HIS A 289 -13.39 16.88 10.52
C HIS A 289 -12.05 16.61 11.22
N ILE A 290 -11.77 15.35 11.60
CA ILE A 290 -10.50 14.96 12.22
C ILE A 290 -9.51 14.57 11.12
N PRO A 291 -8.29 15.13 11.08
CA PRO A 291 -7.25 14.77 10.11
C PRO A 291 -6.92 13.27 10.13
N PHE A 292 -6.61 12.69 8.97
CA PHE A 292 -6.42 11.23 8.82
C PHE A 292 -5.23 10.69 9.61
N ALA A 293 -4.13 11.45 9.66
CA ALA A 293 -2.88 11.00 10.27
C ALA A 293 -2.97 10.80 11.79
N ASP A 294 -3.88 11.53 12.48
CA ASP A 294 -3.93 11.61 13.95
C ASP A 294 -5.31 11.31 14.54
N LYS A 295 -6.16 10.50 13.85
CA LYS A 295 -7.55 10.31 14.30
C LYS A 295 -7.67 9.74 15.69
N ASP A 296 -6.92 8.69 16.01
CA ASP A 296 -7.01 8.06 17.32
C ASP A 296 -6.45 8.96 18.43
N PRO A 297 -5.24 9.54 18.32
CA PRO A 297 -4.77 10.54 19.28
C PRO A 297 -5.67 11.77 19.38
N ALA A 298 -6.20 12.28 18.25
CA ALA A 298 -7.10 13.41 18.25
C ALA A 298 -8.43 13.10 18.96
N ILE A 299 -8.98 11.90 18.81
CA ILE A 299 -10.17 11.46 19.55
C ILE A 299 -9.87 11.32 21.05
N ASP A 300 -8.66 10.85 21.41
CA ASP A 300 -8.25 10.73 22.81
C ASP A 300 -8.11 12.07 23.52
N SER A 301 -7.75 13.11 22.78
CA SER A 301 -7.65 14.47 23.30
C SER A 301 -9.01 15.17 23.53
N LEU A 302 -10.11 14.62 23.01
CA LEU A 302 -11.43 15.19 23.21
C LEU A 302 -11.87 15.04 24.68
N ASP A 303 -12.39 16.11 25.25
CA ASP A 303 -12.98 16.11 26.59
C ASP A 303 -14.41 15.53 26.56
N ILE A 304 -14.48 14.23 26.32
CA ILE A 304 -15.73 13.45 26.25
C ILE A 304 -15.57 12.12 27.01
N PRO A 305 -16.66 11.50 27.50
CA PRO A 305 -16.62 10.22 28.17
C PRO A 305 -15.94 9.13 27.35
N LEU A 306 -15.24 8.21 28.02
CA LEU A 306 -14.52 7.09 27.40
C LEU A 306 -15.41 6.29 26.45
N ILE A 307 -16.65 6.06 26.82
CA ILE A 307 -17.65 5.33 26.01
C ILE A 307 -17.85 6.00 24.63
N LEU A 308 -17.89 7.34 24.60
CA LEU A 308 -18.03 8.09 23.35
C LEU A 308 -16.72 8.10 22.54
N ARG A 309 -15.56 8.13 23.21
CA ARG A 309 -14.26 7.98 22.51
C ARG A 309 -14.16 6.61 21.85
N ASN A 310 -14.50 5.53 22.58
CA ASN A 310 -14.51 4.17 22.03
C ASN A 310 -15.52 4.03 20.88
N TYR A 311 -16.68 4.66 20.98
CA TYR A 311 -17.66 4.71 19.89
C TYR A 311 -17.12 5.40 18.64
N LEU A 312 -16.43 6.54 18.81
CA LEU A 312 -15.78 7.25 17.69
C LEU A 312 -14.65 6.43 17.04
N LYS A 313 -13.95 5.61 17.83
CA LYS A 313 -12.87 4.73 17.36
C LYS A 313 -13.36 3.38 16.81
N HIS A 314 -14.66 3.13 16.78
CA HIS A 314 -15.24 1.81 16.41
C HIS A 314 -14.75 0.65 17.29
N ARG A 315 -14.49 0.89 18.57
CA ARG A 315 -14.10 -0.11 19.57
C ARG A 315 -15.31 -0.53 20.40
N TYR A 316 -16.17 -1.39 19.82
CA TYR A 316 -17.43 -1.81 20.47
C TYR A 316 -17.24 -2.91 21.52
N SER A 317 -16.22 -3.74 21.38
CA SER A 317 -15.96 -4.89 22.26
C SER A 317 -15.43 -4.53 23.65
N GLU A 318 -15.15 -3.26 23.92
CA GLU A 318 -14.72 -2.78 25.25
C GLU A 318 -15.88 -2.17 26.05
N LEU A 319 -17.12 -2.34 25.57
CA LEU A 319 -18.34 -1.77 26.16
C LEU A 319 -19.21 -2.81 26.88
N GLU A 320 -18.83 -4.10 26.85
CA GLU A 320 -19.38 -5.19 27.66
C GLU A 320 -18.43 -5.49 28.82
#